data_6e569297ff944bdb0249e2318bc49f69
#
_entry.id   6e569297ff944bdb0249e2318bc49f69
#
_cell.length_a   1.000
_cell.length_b   1.000
_cell.length_c   1.000
_cell.angle_alpha   90.00
_cell.angle_beta   90.00
_cell.angle_gamma   90.00
#
_symmetry.space_group_name_H-M   'P 1'
#
loop_
_entity.id
_entity.type
_entity.pdbx_description
1 polymer ?
#
loop_
_entity_poly.entity_id
_entity_poly.type
_entity_poly.pdbx_seq_one_letter_code
_entity_poly.pdbx_strand_id
1 'polypeptide(L)'
;MADAEQLNSFLVDVFGRINKIEERAMAGGLGSAVSITEIHIIEKIGDREPVRMSEVARSIGVTLATLTVACDKLVAKGLVRRVRSQEDRRVVNIMLTDKGRAAYEYHKDFHERMIASLVDTLSPEQTALLVQSLEKLQDFFRHEEAAVEGEPNG
;
A
#
# COMPACT_ATOMS: atom_id res chain seq x y z
N MET A 1 15.85 -24.51 -14.72
CA MET A 1 16.62 -24.04 -13.56
C MET A 1 17.09 -22.60 -13.77
N ALA A 2 17.75 -22.29 -14.89
CA ALA A 2 18.17 -20.90 -15.19
C ALA A 2 17.01 -19.88 -15.15
N ASP A 3 15.84 -20.25 -15.68
CA ASP A 3 14.66 -19.37 -15.71
C ASP A 3 14.11 -19.05 -14.31
N ALA A 4 14.18 -19.98 -13.36
CA ALA A 4 13.69 -19.76 -11.98
C ALA A 4 14.65 -18.85 -11.19
N GLU A 5 15.95 -19.02 -11.33
CA GLU A 5 16.96 -18.14 -10.73
C GLU A 5 16.88 -16.73 -11.30
N GLN A 6 16.70 -16.62 -12.61
CA GLN A 6 16.53 -15.34 -13.28
C GLN A 6 15.23 -14.65 -12.85
N LEU A 7 14.12 -15.39 -12.75
CA LEU A 7 12.85 -14.84 -12.26
C LEU A 7 12.97 -14.34 -10.83
N ASN A 8 13.58 -15.11 -9.93
CA ASN A 8 13.83 -14.69 -8.55
C ASN A 8 14.66 -13.41 -8.48
N SER A 9 15.75 -13.33 -9.24
CA SER A 9 16.59 -12.14 -9.31
C SER A 9 15.80 -10.92 -9.78
N PHE A 10 15.00 -11.05 -10.84
CA PHE A 10 14.17 -9.98 -11.35
C PHE A 10 13.13 -9.51 -10.33
N LEU A 11 12.44 -10.42 -9.66
CA LEU A 11 11.45 -10.05 -8.64
C LEU A 11 12.10 -9.25 -7.51
N VAL A 12 13.22 -9.74 -6.96
CA VAL A 12 13.94 -9.05 -5.87
C VAL A 12 14.43 -7.67 -6.33
N ASP A 13 15.04 -7.58 -7.51
CA ASP A 13 15.58 -6.33 -8.04
C ASP A 13 14.47 -5.32 -8.38
N VAL A 14 13.39 -5.76 -9.03
CA VAL A 14 12.28 -4.88 -9.43
C VAL A 14 11.59 -4.30 -8.20
N PHE A 15 11.23 -5.15 -7.22
CA PHE A 15 10.61 -4.67 -5.98
C PHE A 15 11.53 -3.73 -5.21
N GLY A 16 12.81 -4.06 -5.10
CA GLY A 16 13.78 -3.20 -4.45
C GLY A 16 13.96 -1.83 -5.13
N ARG A 17 13.89 -1.79 -6.46
CA ARG A 17 13.97 -0.54 -7.23
C ARG A 17 12.69 0.29 -7.10
N ILE A 18 11.52 -0.33 -7.21
CA ILE A 18 10.22 0.34 -7.05
C ILE A 18 10.18 1.03 -5.68
N ASN A 19 10.46 0.29 -4.61
CA ASN A 19 10.47 0.84 -3.25
C ASN A 19 11.44 2.02 -3.09
N LYS A 20 12.66 1.94 -3.65
CA LYS A 20 13.63 3.04 -3.61
C LYS A 20 13.18 4.27 -4.39
N ILE A 21 12.57 4.08 -5.54
CA ILE A 21 12.06 5.19 -6.37
C ILE A 21 10.90 5.87 -5.65
N GLU A 22 9.98 5.10 -5.09
CA GLU A 22 8.85 5.58 -4.31
C GLU A 22 9.32 6.36 -3.08
N GLU A 23 10.24 5.80 -2.28
CA GLU A 23 10.82 6.46 -1.11
C GLU A 23 11.45 7.81 -1.47
N ARG A 24 12.23 7.88 -2.56
CA ARG A 24 12.85 9.13 -3.02
C ARG A 24 11.80 10.14 -3.51
N ALA A 25 10.77 9.67 -4.23
CA ALA A 25 9.70 10.53 -4.71
C ALA A 25 8.92 11.13 -3.54
N MET A 26 8.57 10.31 -2.53
CA MET A 26 7.87 10.78 -1.34
C MET A 26 8.72 11.77 -0.53
N ALA A 27 10.01 11.47 -0.33
CA ALA A 27 10.94 12.39 0.35
C ALA A 27 11.10 13.73 -0.37
N GLY A 28 11.09 13.72 -1.71
CA GLY A 28 11.18 14.93 -2.54
C GLY A 28 9.92 15.78 -2.53
N GLY A 29 8.73 15.17 -2.49
CA GLY A 29 7.45 15.88 -2.61
C GLY A 29 6.74 16.16 -1.30
N LEU A 30 6.81 15.23 -0.36
CA LEU A 30 6.14 15.35 0.95
C LEU A 30 7.12 15.70 2.08
N GLY A 31 8.40 15.80 1.77
CA GLY A 31 9.48 15.92 2.75
C GLY A 31 9.71 14.62 3.52
N SER A 32 10.74 14.58 4.36
CA SER A 32 11.03 13.40 5.21
C SER A 32 9.98 13.16 6.32
N ALA A 33 8.87 13.89 6.30
CA ALA A 33 7.84 13.82 7.32
C ALA A 33 6.95 12.56 7.23
N VAL A 34 6.89 11.90 6.06
CA VAL A 34 6.02 10.74 5.81
C VAL A 34 6.87 9.57 5.31
N SER A 35 6.81 8.44 6.02
CA SER A 35 7.49 7.21 5.61
C SER A 35 6.65 6.42 4.59
N ILE A 36 7.30 5.47 3.88
CA ILE A 36 6.59 4.57 2.96
C ILE A 36 5.47 3.79 3.66
N THR A 37 5.72 3.27 4.86
CA THR A 37 4.69 2.57 5.63
C THR A 37 3.50 3.48 5.94
N GLU A 38 3.76 4.74 6.29
CA GLU A 38 2.72 5.72 6.58
C GLU A 38 1.90 6.09 5.34
N ILE A 39 2.56 6.23 4.17
CA ILE A 39 1.84 6.52 2.92
C ILE A 39 0.98 5.35 2.48
N HIS A 40 1.43 4.11 2.66
CA HIS A 40 0.60 2.93 2.38
C HIS A 40 -0.62 2.83 3.32
N ILE A 41 -0.49 3.25 4.58
CA ILE A 41 -1.66 3.36 5.48
C ILE A 41 -2.62 4.44 4.98
N ILE A 42 -2.10 5.61 4.58
CA ILE A 42 -2.89 6.70 3.99
C ILE A 42 -3.64 6.21 2.75
N GLU A 43 -2.99 5.44 1.89
CA GLU A 43 -3.59 4.83 0.70
C GLU A 43 -4.76 3.90 1.06
N LYS A 44 -4.60 3.06 2.08
CA LYS A 44 -5.66 2.14 2.51
C LYS A 44 -6.83 2.84 3.22
N ILE A 45 -6.58 3.98 3.86
CA ILE A 45 -7.65 4.84 4.38
C ILE A 45 -8.44 5.44 3.21
N GLY A 46 -7.74 5.91 2.16
CA GLY A 46 -8.38 6.54 1.00
C GLY A 46 -8.95 7.92 1.31
N ASP A 47 -9.50 8.58 0.30
CA ASP A 47 -10.01 9.96 0.34
C ASP A 47 -11.53 10.06 0.61
N ARG A 48 -12.17 8.93 0.93
CA ARG A 48 -13.63 8.79 1.05
C ARG A 48 -14.12 8.92 2.49
N GLU A 49 -15.26 8.28 2.75
CA GLU A 49 -15.90 8.21 4.04
C GLU A 49 -14.98 7.60 5.11
N PRO A 50 -15.22 7.92 6.41
CA PRO A 50 -14.45 7.33 7.49
C PRO A 50 -14.47 5.81 7.46
N VAL A 51 -13.30 5.17 7.57
CA VAL A 51 -13.15 3.71 7.55
C VAL A 51 -12.84 3.17 8.95
N ARG A 52 -13.26 1.94 9.23
CA ARG A 52 -12.95 1.28 10.50
C ARG A 52 -11.48 0.93 10.58
N MET A 53 -10.86 1.19 11.71
CA MET A 53 -9.45 0.83 11.95
C MET A 53 -9.20 -0.66 11.74
N SER A 54 -10.15 -1.54 12.12
CA SER A 54 -10.03 -2.98 11.91
C SER A 54 -10.04 -3.40 10.44
N GLU A 55 -10.73 -2.66 9.58
CA GLU A 55 -10.74 -2.91 8.13
C GLU A 55 -9.40 -2.53 7.51
N VAL A 56 -8.86 -1.38 7.91
CA VAL A 56 -7.52 -0.95 7.45
C VAL A 56 -6.44 -1.91 7.94
N ALA A 57 -6.48 -2.33 9.21
CA ALA A 57 -5.52 -3.29 9.75
C ALA A 57 -5.52 -4.60 8.96
N ARG A 58 -6.71 -5.14 8.67
CA ARG A 58 -6.87 -6.35 7.85
C ARG A 58 -6.35 -6.15 6.43
N SER A 59 -6.63 -5.02 5.79
CA SER A 59 -6.19 -4.75 4.41
C SER A 59 -4.67 -4.63 4.26
N ILE A 60 -3.97 -4.32 5.36
CA ILE A 60 -2.49 -4.18 5.39
C ILE A 60 -1.84 -5.48 5.92
N GLY A 61 -2.61 -6.39 6.51
CA GLY A 61 -2.08 -7.62 7.11
C GLY A 61 -1.39 -7.39 8.47
N VAL A 62 -1.86 -6.42 9.26
CA VAL A 62 -1.30 -6.12 10.59
C VAL A 62 -2.36 -6.24 11.68
N THR A 63 -1.92 -6.36 12.94
CA THR A 63 -2.84 -6.32 14.09
C THR A 63 -3.43 -4.93 14.28
N LEU A 64 -4.62 -4.86 14.87
CA LEU A 64 -5.24 -3.58 15.23
C LEU A 64 -4.36 -2.76 16.19
N ALA A 65 -3.61 -3.42 17.09
CA ALA A 65 -2.68 -2.76 17.99
C ALA A 65 -1.53 -2.09 17.22
N THR A 66 -0.94 -2.79 16.25
CA THR A 66 0.11 -2.25 15.37
C THR A 66 -0.41 -1.05 14.58
N LEU A 67 -1.59 -1.16 13.97
CA LEU A 67 -2.20 -0.04 13.26
C LEU A 67 -2.48 1.15 14.18
N THR A 68 -2.94 0.90 15.40
CA THR A 68 -3.23 1.96 16.38
C THR A 68 -1.99 2.83 16.63
N VAL A 69 -0.83 2.21 16.86
CA VAL A 69 0.44 2.91 17.06
C VAL A 69 0.84 3.74 15.82
N ALA A 70 0.67 3.17 14.63
CA ALA A 70 0.96 3.88 13.38
C ALA A 70 0.00 5.07 13.16
N CYS A 71 -1.29 4.88 13.43
CA CYS A 71 -2.29 5.95 13.35
C CYS A 71 -2.06 7.06 14.38
N ASP A 72 -1.54 6.78 15.58
CA ASP A 72 -1.16 7.81 16.54
C ASP A 72 -0.10 8.75 15.97
N LYS A 73 0.90 8.20 15.26
CA LYS A 73 1.92 9.00 14.57
C LYS A 73 1.32 9.85 13.45
N LEU A 74 0.42 9.26 12.64
CA LEU A 74 -0.27 9.97 11.55
C LEU A 74 -1.17 11.09 12.08
N VAL A 75 -1.86 10.88 13.20
CA VAL A 75 -2.65 11.91 13.87
C VAL A 75 -1.75 13.02 14.41
N ALA A 76 -0.62 12.69 15.05
CA ALA A 76 0.35 13.67 15.54
C ALA A 76 0.95 14.52 14.39
N LYS A 77 1.11 13.94 13.20
CA LYS A 77 1.56 14.63 11.98
C LYS A 77 0.43 15.45 11.30
N GLY A 78 -0.81 15.34 11.79
CA GLY A 78 -1.97 16.00 11.21
C GLY A 78 -2.42 15.45 9.87
N LEU A 79 -2.08 14.19 9.54
CA LEU A 79 -2.41 13.53 8.26
C LEU A 79 -3.74 12.76 8.35
N VAL A 80 -4.05 12.25 9.53
CA VAL A 80 -5.24 11.43 9.81
C VAL A 80 -5.97 12.01 11.02
N ARG A 81 -7.27 11.87 11.07
CA ARG A 81 -8.08 12.16 12.25
C ARG A 81 -8.98 10.99 12.62
N ARG A 82 -9.26 10.84 13.91
CA ARG A 82 -10.20 9.86 14.43
C ARG A 82 -11.61 10.46 14.45
N VAL A 83 -12.58 9.63 14.04
CA VAL A 83 -14.00 9.99 14.05
C VAL A 83 -14.76 8.88 14.76
N ARG A 84 -15.59 9.24 15.74
CA ARG A 84 -16.47 8.26 16.37
C ARG A 84 -17.57 7.88 15.40
N SER A 85 -17.89 6.58 15.31
CA SER A 85 -19.05 6.12 14.55
C SER A 85 -20.33 6.72 15.13
N GLN A 86 -21.24 7.13 14.26
CA GLN A 86 -22.57 7.59 14.67
C GLN A 86 -23.49 6.42 15.03
N GLU A 87 -23.25 5.24 14.48
CA GLU A 87 -24.03 4.03 14.71
C GLU A 87 -23.67 3.35 16.02
N ASP A 88 -22.36 3.22 16.30
CA ASP A 88 -21.82 2.64 17.53
C ASP A 88 -20.65 3.48 18.06
N ARG A 89 -20.87 4.17 19.17
CA ARG A 89 -19.86 5.04 19.81
C ARG A 89 -18.62 4.28 20.31
N ARG A 90 -18.66 2.95 20.36
CA ARG A 90 -17.50 2.10 20.69
C ARG A 90 -16.56 1.93 19.51
N VAL A 91 -17.05 2.18 18.30
CA VAL A 91 -16.26 2.07 17.06
C VAL A 91 -15.59 3.39 16.76
N VAL A 92 -14.26 3.34 16.62
CA VAL A 92 -13.45 4.45 16.17
C VAL A 92 -13.10 4.24 14.70
N ASN A 93 -13.51 5.17 13.87
CA ASN A 93 -13.15 5.27 12.48
C ASN A 93 -11.99 6.24 12.31
N ILE A 94 -11.29 6.15 11.20
CA ILE A 94 -10.24 7.06 10.78
C ILE A 94 -10.55 7.62 9.40
N MET A 95 -10.08 8.81 9.13
CA MET A 95 -10.17 9.44 7.83
C MET A 95 -9.00 10.40 7.61
N LEU A 96 -8.72 10.72 6.37
CA LEU A 96 -7.69 11.69 6.03
C LEU A 96 -8.13 13.11 6.40
N THR A 97 -7.17 13.92 6.80
CA THR A 97 -7.28 15.38 6.84
C THR A 97 -7.01 15.95 5.44
N ASP A 98 -7.15 17.26 5.24
CA ASP A 98 -6.77 17.90 3.98
C ASP A 98 -5.28 17.68 3.66
N LYS A 99 -4.42 17.72 4.68
CA LYS A 99 -3.00 17.40 4.54
C LYS A 99 -2.77 15.92 4.17
N GLY A 100 -3.55 15.02 4.77
CA GLY A 100 -3.52 13.59 4.43
C GLY A 100 -4.01 13.32 3.01
N ARG A 101 -5.06 14.01 2.57
CA ARG A 101 -5.54 13.94 1.17
C ARG A 101 -4.49 14.43 0.19
N ALA A 102 -3.82 15.52 0.47
CA ALA A 102 -2.72 16.00 -0.37
C ALA A 102 -1.58 14.97 -0.50
N ALA A 103 -1.25 14.26 0.59
CA ALA A 103 -0.28 13.19 0.57
C ALA A 103 -0.77 11.97 -0.25
N TYR A 104 -2.03 11.60 -0.10
CA TYR A 104 -2.68 10.54 -0.87
C TYR A 104 -2.66 10.85 -2.38
N GLU A 105 -3.09 12.05 -2.78
CA GLU A 105 -3.11 12.45 -4.19
C GLU A 105 -1.70 12.51 -4.79
N TYR A 106 -0.72 13.03 -4.04
CA TYR A 106 0.67 13.04 -4.49
C TYR A 106 1.20 11.62 -4.77
N HIS A 107 0.91 10.66 -3.87
CA HIS A 107 1.32 9.28 -4.03
C HIS A 107 0.62 8.61 -5.23
N LYS A 108 -0.68 8.84 -5.36
CA LYS A 108 -1.48 8.37 -6.50
C LYS A 108 -0.93 8.87 -7.84
N ASP A 109 -0.70 10.18 -7.94
CA ASP A 109 -0.12 10.81 -9.14
C ASP A 109 1.27 10.25 -9.47
N PHE A 110 2.07 9.95 -8.44
CA PHE A 110 3.38 9.31 -8.63
C PHE A 110 3.22 7.93 -9.29
N HIS A 111 2.33 7.08 -8.78
CA HIS A 111 2.08 5.75 -9.36
C HIS A 111 1.51 5.84 -10.78
N GLU A 112 0.55 6.73 -11.02
CA GLU A 112 -0.02 6.94 -12.35
C GLU A 112 1.06 7.32 -13.39
N ARG A 113 1.93 8.26 -13.06
CA ARG A 113 3.05 8.64 -13.94
C ARG A 113 4.06 7.52 -14.15
N MET A 114 4.40 6.79 -13.09
CA MET A 114 5.33 5.66 -13.16
C MET A 114 4.79 4.56 -14.08
N ILE A 115 3.51 4.20 -13.91
CA ILE A 115 2.86 3.18 -14.74
C ILE A 115 2.69 3.65 -16.19
N ALA A 116 2.28 4.89 -16.42
CA ALA A 116 2.19 5.44 -17.77
C ALA A 116 3.55 5.36 -18.49
N SER A 117 4.63 5.77 -17.83
CA SER A 117 5.99 5.68 -18.38
C SER A 117 6.42 4.23 -18.65
N LEU A 118 6.01 3.28 -17.82
CA LEU A 118 6.29 1.85 -18.06
C LEU A 118 5.53 1.34 -19.29
N VAL A 119 4.24 1.64 -19.37
CA VAL A 119 3.36 1.20 -20.47
C VAL A 119 3.86 1.76 -21.81
N ASP A 120 4.34 3.00 -21.83
CA ASP A 120 4.91 3.62 -23.04
C ASP A 120 6.15 2.88 -23.58
N THR A 121 6.81 2.06 -22.78
CA THR A 121 7.96 1.23 -23.22
C THR A 121 7.57 -0.11 -23.81
N LEU A 122 6.30 -0.49 -23.72
CA LEU A 122 5.79 -1.82 -24.09
C LEU A 122 4.83 -1.71 -25.28
N SER A 123 4.79 -2.77 -26.13
CA SER A 123 3.69 -2.89 -27.08
C SER A 123 2.38 -3.26 -26.37
N PRO A 124 1.21 -3.04 -27.00
CA PRO A 124 -0.07 -3.46 -26.45
C PRO A 124 -0.11 -4.96 -26.08
N GLU A 125 0.48 -5.80 -26.90
CA GLU A 125 0.56 -7.26 -26.68
C GLU A 125 1.46 -7.59 -25.48
N GLN A 126 2.61 -6.90 -25.34
CA GLN A 126 3.50 -7.04 -24.18
C GLN A 126 2.84 -6.59 -22.90
N THR A 127 2.11 -5.48 -22.94
CA THR A 127 1.34 -4.98 -21.79
C THR A 127 0.29 -6.00 -21.36
N ALA A 128 -0.49 -6.54 -22.31
CA ALA A 128 -1.51 -7.55 -22.02
C ALA A 128 -0.90 -8.82 -21.42
N LEU A 129 0.22 -9.29 -21.95
CA LEU A 129 0.92 -10.47 -21.43
C LEU A 129 1.49 -10.23 -20.04
N LEU A 130 2.04 -9.04 -19.78
CA LEU A 130 2.54 -8.65 -18.46
C LEU A 130 1.41 -8.63 -17.43
N VAL A 131 0.28 -8.00 -17.75
CA VAL A 131 -0.89 -7.97 -16.85
C VAL A 131 -1.35 -9.38 -16.51
N GLN A 132 -1.53 -10.25 -17.53
CA GLN A 132 -1.92 -11.65 -17.32
C GLN A 132 -0.92 -12.43 -16.46
N SER A 133 0.36 -12.16 -16.61
CA SER A 133 1.42 -12.81 -15.82
C SER A 133 1.41 -12.34 -14.37
N LEU A 134 1.20 -11.04 -14.15
CA LEU A 134 1.08 -10.45 -12.81
C LEU A 134 -0.18 -10.94 -12.06
N GLU A 135 -1.30 -11.13 -12.76
CA GLU A 135 -2.52 -11.71 -12.18
C GLU A 135 -2.25 -13.12 -11.63
N LYS A 136 -1.56 -13.96 -12.41
CA LYS A 136 -1.17 -15.32 -11.96
C LYS A 136 -0.23 -15.29 -10.76
N LEU A 137 0.73 -14.37 -10.74
CA LEU A 137 1.62 -14.19 -9.59
C LEU A 137 0.85 -13.73 -8.35
N GLN A 138 -0.08 -12.81 -8.51
CA GLN A 138 -0.92 -12.32 -7.41
C GLN A 138 -1.79 -13.45 -6.83
N ASP A 139 -2.37 -14.29 -7.68
CA ASP A 139 -3.17 -15.44 -7.24
C ASP A 139 -2.30 -16.46 -6.50
N PHE A 140 -1.10 -16.75 -6.99
CA PHE A 140 -0.16 -17.63 -6.32
C PHE A 140 0.17 -17.12 -4.91
N PHE A 141 0.61 -15.87 -4.76
CA PHE A 141 0.97 -15.32 -3.46
C PHE A 141 -0.21 -15.23 -2.51
N ARG A 142 -1.40 -14.96 -3.01
CA ARG A 142 -2.63 -14.96 -2.18
C ARG A 142 -2.95 -16.34 -1.62
N HIS A 143 -2.69 -17.41 -2.36
CA HIS A 143 -2.83 -18.78 -1.88
C HIS A 143 -1.75 -19.15 -0.85
N GLU A 144 -0.50 -18.73 -1.07
CA GLU A 144 0.59 -18.94 -0.12
C GLU A 144 0.33 -18.22 1.21
N GLU A 145 -0.13 -16.97 1.19
CA GLU A 145 -0.52 -16.22 2.40
C GLU A 145 -1.61 -16.96 3.19
N ALA A 146 -2.66 -17.43 2.51
CA ALA A 146 -3.73 -18.18 3.14
C ALA A 146 -3.25 -19.53 3.75
N ALA A 147 -2.28 -20.18 3.12
CA ALA A 147 -1.70 -21.41 3.61
C ALA A 147 -0.89 -21.19 4.92
N VAL A 148 -0.11 -20.10 4.97
CA VAL A 148 0.68 -19.73 6.15
C VAL A 148 -0.22 -19.31 7.33
N GLU A 149 -1.32 -18.59 7.07
CA GLU A 149 -2.28 -18.18 8.10
C GLU A 149 -3.13 -19.35 8.62
N GLY A 150 -3.27 -20.42 7.85
CA GLY A 150 -4.04 -21.63 8.21
C GLY A 150 -3.27 -22.64 9.04
N GLU A 151 -1.95 -22.50 9.24
CA GLU A 151 -1.18 -23.36 10.14
C GLU A 151 -1.36 -22.89 11.58
N PRO A 152 -2.00 -23.70 12.48
CA PRO A 152 -2.06 -23.35 13.89
C PRO A 152 -0.64 -23.36 14.46
N ASN A 153 -0.22 -22.23 15.03
CA ASN A 153 1.00 -22.15 15.84
C ASN A 153 0.98 -23.27 16.89
N GLY A 154 1.80 -24.31 16.67
CA GLY A 154 2.02 -25.42 17.59
C GLY A 154 2.85 -25.01 18.81
#